data_90057e55ddb4fdd805027e18c0206cc5
#
_entry.id   90057e55ddb4fdd805027e18c0206cc5
#
_cell.length_a   1.000
_cell.length_b   1.000
_cell.length_c   1.000
_cell.angle_alpha   90.00
_cell.angle_beta   90.00
_cell.angle_gamma   90.00
#
_symmetry.space_group_name_H-M   'P 1'
#
loop_
_entity.id
_entity.type
_entity.pdbx_description
1 polymer ?
#
loop_
_entity_poly.entity_id
_entity_poly.type
_entity_poly.pdbx_seq_one_letter_code
_entity_poly.pdbx_strand_id
1 'polypeptide(L)'
;IWDNISELNKKFESGNAEAESGYTEIYLDNLHLVIKKINEATVQYYGRYGFDPAKIVPSSKKNPQKMWEQLLIIINEIKNKELHKLILLIYKSDKKKILIHPASIKSSYNYRSGFLEQVLTMAQIAKKLVPFYKVDRELVIAGVLLIKIGVLKEINSGYITDYSKKGKLLGQSVIARDILNDAAKKVRNFPTDLKIKLEHLILSYENNFQPNTSYKPSFPEALLVHYIYKMNSNIRLMETIIADDGDENEFTGLHNHFRLPILKV
;
A
#
# COMPACT_ATOMS: atom_id res chain seq x y z
N ILE A 1 -6.81 -34.06 -4.69
CA ILE A 1 -5.69 -34.58 -5.50
C ILE A 1 -5.09 -35.75 -4.74
N TRP A 2 -5.18 -36.97 -5.28
CA TRP A 2 -4.70 -38.19 -4.61
C TRP A 2 -3.36 -38.67 -5.21
N ASP A 3 -3.03 -38.25 -6.46
CA ASP A 3 -1.84 -38.68 -7.19
C ASP A 3 -0.92 -37.53 -7.53
N ASN A 4 0.38 -37.79 -7.69
CA ASN A 4 1.42 -36.82 -8.09
C ASN A 4 1.63 -35.62 -7.13
N ILE A 5 1.31 -35.74 -5.83
CA ILE A 5 1.46 -34.68 -4.83
C ILE A 5 2.92 -34.13 -4.81
N SER A 6 3.92 -35.00 -4.95
CA SER A 6 5.34 -34.59 -4.92
C SER A 6 5.76 -33.75 -6.13
N GLU A 7 5.17 -33.99 -7.30
CA GLU A 7 5.41 -33.15 -8.51
C GLU A 7 4.69 -31.81 -8.42
N LEU A 8 3.45 -31.84 -7.92
CA LEU A 8 2.65 -30.65 -7.72
C LEU A 8 3.27 -29.72 -6.70
N ASN A 9 3.77 -30.22 -5.58
CA ASN A 9 4.49 -29.42 -4.58
C ASN A 9 5.76 -28.76 -5.09
N LYS A 10 6.38 -29.27 -6.17
CA LYS A 10 7.52 -28.63 -6.84
C LYS A 10 7.09 -27.56 -7.84
N LYS A 11 5.88 -27.65 -8.36
CA LYS A 11 5.37 -26.79 -9.43
C LYS A 11 4.59 -25.59 -8.89
N PHE A 12 3.97 -25.72 -7.73
CA PHE A 12 3.10 -24.70 -7.16
C PHE A 12 3.58 -24.30 -5.76
N GLU A 13 3.48 -22.99 -5.49
CA GLU A 13 3.72 -22.45 -4.16
C GLU A 13 2.38 -21.99 -3.55
N SER A 14 2.25 -22.13 -2.25
CA SER A 14 1.05 -21.65 -1.54
C SER A 14 0.84 -20.15 -1.82
N GLY A 15 -0.36 -19.80 -2.26
CA GLY A 15 -0.74 -18.43 -2.59
C GLY A 15 -0.62 -18.07 -4.08
N ASN A 16 -0.23 -18.99 -4.95
CA ASN A 16 -0.34 -18.77 -6.39
C ASN A 16 -1.80 -18.91 -6.85
N ALA A 17 -2.15 -18.17 -7.90
CA ALA A 17 -3.43 -18.39 -8.58
C ALA A 17 -3.27 -19.55 -9.55
N GLU A 18 -4.24 -20.43 -9.57
CA GLU A 18 -4.22 -21.64 -10.38
C GLU A 18 -5.41 -21.68 -11.32
N ALA A 19 -5.19 -22.25 -12.52
CA ALA A 19 -6.21 -22.56 -13.48
C ALA A 19 -6.41 -24.07 -13.50
N GLU A 20 -7.57 -24.50 -13.07
CA GLU A 20 -7.92 -25.90 -12.94
C GLU A 20 -8.97 -26.31 -13.97
N SER A 21 -8.89 -27.55 -14.43
CA SER A 21 -9.96 -28.20 -15.17
C SER A 21 -10.18 -29.61 -14.68
N GLY A 22 -11.42 -30.00 -14.56
CA GLY A 22 -11.83 -31.31 -14.03
C GLY A 22 -13.33 -31.53 -14.15
N TYR A 23 -13.85 -32.39 -13.33
CA TYR A 23 -15.28 -32.64 -13.19
C TYR A 23 -15.66 -32.68 -11.72
N THR A 24 -16.93 -32.44 -11.44
CA THR A 24 -17.46 -32.54 -10.09
C THR A 24 -18.03 -33.95 -9.85
N GLU A 25 -17.82 -34.49 -8.65
CA GLU A 25 -18.44 -35.73 -8.18
C GLU A 25 -18.92 -35.56 -6.73
N ILE A 26 -19.89 -36.40 -6.33
CA ILE A 26 -20.36 -36.43 -4.95
C ILE A 26 -19.64 -37.59 -4.25
N TYR A 27 -18.92 -37.27 -3.18
CA TYR A 27 -18.25 -38.24 -2.32
C TYR A 27 -18.61 -37.95 -0.86
N LEU A 28 -19.15 -38.94 -0.13
CA LEU A 28 -19.66 -38.82 1.22
C LEU A 28 -20.58 -37.59 1.42
N ASP A 29 -21.57 -37.45 0.54
CA ASP A 29 -22.57 -36.38 0.49
C ASP A 29 -22.00 -34.96 0.32
N ASN A 30 -20.72 -34.83 -0.01
CA ASN A 30 -20.08 -33.56 -0.32
C ASN A 30 -19.70 -33.47 -1.81
N LEU A 31 -19.86 -32.27 -2.37
CA LEU A 31 -19.46 -32.01 -3.76
C LEU A 31 -17.95 -31.80 -3.81
N HIS A 32 -17.25 -32.63 -4.55
CA HIS A 32 -15.81 -32.58 -4.80
C HIS A 32 -15.49 -32.20 -6.24
N LEU A 33 -14.42 -31.41 -6.44
CA LEU A 33 -13.81 -31.16 -7.74
C LEU A 33 -12.65 -32.14 -7.96
N VAL A 34 -12.79 -33.03 -8.93
CA VAL A 34 -11.73 -33.92 -9.38
C VAL A 34 -10.91 -33.21 -10.46
N ILE A 35 -9.72 -32.75 -10.07
CA ILE A 35 -8.84 -31.97 -10.95
C ILE A 35 -8.11 -32.91 -11.90
N LYS A 36 -8.26 -32.70 -13.22
CA LYS A 36 -7.53 -33.40 -14.27
C LYS A 36 -6.30 -32.66 -14.75
N LYS A 37 -6.39 -31.33 -14.80
CA LYS A 37 -5.25 -30.47 -15.20
C LYS A 37 -5.21 -29.26 -14.29
N ILE A 38 -3.99 -28.90 -13.90
CA ILE A 38 -3.70 -27.71 -13.08
C ILE A 38 -2.49 -26.99 -13.69
N ASN A 39 -2.59 -25.66 -13.83
CA ASN A 39 -1.52 -24.79 -14.27
C ASN A 39 -1.53 -23.51 -13.46
N GLU A 40 -0.38 -22.83 -13.36
CA GLU A 40 -0.31 -21.49 -12.81
C GLU A 40 -1.15 -20.52 -13.68
N ALA A 41 -2.07 -19.80 -13.07
CA ALA A 41 -2.88 -18.81 -13.76
C ALA A 41 -2.12 -17.49 -13.87
N THR A 42 -1.64 -17.20 -15.07
CA THR A 42 -1.00 -15.93 -15.39
C THR A 42 -1.85 -15.09 -16.34
N VAL A 43 -1.80 -13.76 -16.19
CA VAL A 43 -2.52 -12.83 -17.08
C VAL A 43 -2.10 -13.04 -18.55
N GLN A 44 -0.83 -13.38 -18.77
CA GLN A 44 -0.29 -13.64 -20.12
C GLN A 44 -1.01 -14.78 -20.84
N TYR A 45 -1.31 -15.88 -20.15
CA TYR A 45 -1.95 -17.05 -20.74
C TYR A 45 -3.48 -17.06 -20.61
N TYR A 46 -3.97 -16.64 -19.44
CA TYR A 46 -5.38 -16.76 -19.10
C TYR A 46 -6.16 -15.44 -19.16
N GLY A 47 -5.49 -14.29 -19.33
CA GLY A 47 -6.16 -12.98 -19.46
C GLY A 47 -7.17 -12.94 -20.61
N ARG A 48 -6.86 -13.59 -21.76
CA ARG A 48 -7.80 -13.72 -22.89
C ARG A 48 -9.06 -14.52 -22.57
N TYR A 49 -9.02 -15.34 -21.53
CA TYR A 49 -10.17 -16.12 -21.05
C TYR A 49 -10.87 -15.44 -19.86
N GLY A 50 -10.56 -14.17 -19.59
CA GLY A 50 -11.17 -13.38 -18.53
C GLY A 50 -10.50 -13.47 -17.16
N PHE A 51 -9.32 -14.10 -17.07
CA PHE A 51 -8.54 -14.10 -15.84
C PHE A 51 -8.03 -12.68 -15.53
N ASP A 52 -8.50 -12.16 -14.41
CA ASP A 52 -8.08 -10.87 -13.88
C ASP A 52 -7.77 -11.02 -12.39
N PRO A 53 -6.51 -10.83 -11.96
CA PRO A 53 -6.15 -10.88 -10.54
C PRO A 53 -7.00 -9.97 -9.65
N ALA A 54 -7.49 -8.85 -10.17
CA ALA A 54 -8.34 -7.93 -9.42
C ALA A 54 -9.72 -8.50 -9.07
N LYS A 55 -10.14 -9.59 -9.71
CA LYS A 55 -11.38 -10.31 -9.39
C LYS A 55 -11.20 -11.42 -8.36
N ILE A 56 -9.96 -11.83 -8.08
CA ILE A 56 -9.62 -12.92 -7.15
C ILE A 56 -9.28 -12.39 -5.77
N VAL A 57 -8.60 -11.23 -5.70
CA VAL A 57 -8.21 -10.61 -4.43
C VAL A 57 -8.88 -9.24 -4.27
N PRO A 58 -9.14 -8.80 -3.03
CA PRO A 58 -9.64 -7.46 -2.78
C PRO A 58 -8.79 -6.41 -3.51
N SER A 59 -9.45 -5.52 -4.23
CA SER A 59 -8.78 -4.56 -5.11
C SER A 59 -9.43 -3.18 -5.03
N SER A 60 -8.66 -2.12 -5.30
CA SER A 60 -9.20 -0.77 -5.43
C SER A 60 -10.29 -0.74 -6.50
N LYS A 61 -11.39 -0.08 -6.20
CA LYS A 61 -12.47 0.20 -7.19
C LYS A 61 -12.04 1.24 -8.24
N LYS A 62 -10.94 1.96 -8.00
CA LYS A 62 -10.38 2.96 -8.92
C LYS A 62 -9.41 2.30 -9.90
N ASN A 63 -9.39 2.80 -11.14
CA ASN A 63 -8.48 2.30 -12.16
C ASN A 63 -7.03 2.68 -11.81
N PRO A 64 -6.10 1.70 -11.65
CA PRO A 64 -4.73 1.98 -11.23
C PRO A 64 -3.95 2.85 -12.21
N GLN A 65 -4.19 2.71 -13.53
CA GLN A 65 -3.50 3.52 -14.52
C GLN A 65 -3.94 4.99 -14.46
N LYS A 66 -5.24 5.25 -14.26
CA LYS A 66 -5.75 6.62 -14.06
C LYS A 66 -5.23 7.24 -12.78
N MET A 67 -5.16 6.47 -11.68
CA MET A 67 -4.54 6.93 -10.42
C MET A 67 -3.07 7.29 -10.61
N TRP A 68 -2.33 6.48 -11.35
CA TRP A 68 -0.93 6.74 -11.67
C TRP A 68 -0.75 8.04 -12.46
N GLU A 69 -1.57 8.27 -13.47
CA GLU A 69 -1.54 9.51 -14.29
C GLU A 69 -1.82 10.75 -13.42
N GLN A 70 -2.83 10.67 -12.54
CA GLN A 70 -3.14 11.74 -11.60
C GLN A 70 -1.98 12.01 -10.63
N LEU A 71 -1.32 10.96 -10.14
CA LEU A 71 -0.16 11.09 -9.26
C LEU A 71 1.02 11.75 -9.98
N LEU A 72 1.28 11.38 -11.24
CA LEU A 72 2.32 12.01 -12.05
C LEU A 72 2.05 13.51 -12.28
N ILE A 73 0.79 13.92 -12.46
CA ILE A 73 0.44 15.34 -12.56
C ILE A 73 0.89 16.07 -11.28
N ILE A 74 0.59 15.53 -10.11
CA ILE A 74 0.98 16.14 -8.82
C ILE A 74 2.51 16.17 -8.67
N ILE A 75 3.22 15.10 -9.03
CA ILE A 75 4.68 15.05 -8.98
C ILE A 75 5.29 16.11 -9.91
N ASN A 76 4.73 16.30 -11.10
CA ASN A 76 5.22 17.26 -12.07
C ASN A 76 4.94 18.74 -11.70
N GLU A 77 4.07 19.00 -10.72
CA GLU A 77 3.88 20.34 -10.16
C GLU A 77 5.01 20.77 -9.20
N ILE A 78 5.89 19.85 -8.78
CA ILE A 78 7.03 20.16 -7.91
C ILE A 78 8.07 20.96 -8.71
N LYS A 79 8.32 22.20 -8.29
CA LYS A 79 9.23 23.15 -8.97
C LYS A 79 10.69 22.96 -8.59
N ASN A 80 10.96 22.53 -7.36
CA ASN A 80 12.31 22.19 -6.90
C ASN A 80 12.86 21.03 -7.72
N LYS A 81 13.88 21.30 -8.53
CA LYS A 81 14.41 20.37 -9.54
C LYS A 81 15.00 19.10 -8.92
N GLU A 82 15.69 19.23 -7.81
CA GLU A 82 16.33 18.11 -7.11
C GLU A 82 15.28 17.21 -6.48
N LEU A 83 14.28 17.79 -5.84
CA LEU A 83 13.16 17.09 -5.23
C LEU A 83 12.29 16.37 -6.27
N HIS A 84 11.96 17.06 -7.36
CA HIS A 84 11.22 16.47 -8.49
C HIS A 84 11.97 15.25 -9.07
N LYS A 85 13.30 15.40 -9.34
CA LYS A 85 14.11 14.29 -9.86
C LYS A 85 14.14 13.11 -8.91
N LEU A 86 14.32 13.36 -7.60
CA LEU A 86 14.34 12.32 -6.57
C LEU A 86 13.04 11.51 -6.56
N ILE A 87 11.90 12.20 -6.46
CA ILE A 87 10.60 11.55 -6.38
C ILE A 87 10.30 10.78 -7.66
N LEU A 88 10.56 11.41 -8.81
CA LEU A 88 10.32 10.77 -10.10
C LEU A 88 11.18 9.52 -10.29
N LEU A 89 12.45 9.55 -9.84
CA LEU A 89 13.34 8.38 -9.87
C LEU A 89 12.77 7.23 -9.04
N ILE A 90 12.33 7.50 -7.79
CA ILE A 90 11.77 6.49 -6.89
C ILE A 90 10.50 5.87 -7.50
N TYR A 91 9.57 6.71 -7.95
CA TYR A 91 8.27 6.25 -8.44
C TYR A 91 8.38 5.51 -9.79
N LYS A 92 9.23 5.97 -10.71
CA LYS A 92 9.41 5.30 -12.00
C LYS A 92 10.09 3.95 -11.89
N SER A 93 11.05 3.79 -10.95
CA SER A 93 11.76 2.51 -10.77
C SER A 93 10.85 1.37 -10.37
N ASP A 94 9.81 1.65 -9.59
CA ASP A 94 8.92 0.64 -9.03
C ASP A 94 7.48 0.71 -9.59
N LYS A 95 7.26 1.38 -10.74
CA LYS A 95 5.91 1.61 -11.31
C LYS A 95 5.06 0.34 -11.35
N LYS A 96 5.58 -0.75 -11.89
CA LYS A 96 4.84 -2.03 -12.01
C LYS A 96 4.34 -2.51 -10.65
N LYS A 97 5.18 -2.40 -9.64
CA LYS A 97 4.88 -2.80 -8.27
C LYS A 97 3.86 -1.84 -7.64
N ILE A 98 4.04 -0.54 -7.77
CA ILE A 98 3.14 0.51 -7.25
C ILE A 98 1.71 0.32 -7.74
N LEU A 99 1.53 -0.05 -9.01
CA LEU A 99 0.20 -0.24 -9.61
C LEU A 99 -0.62 -1.37 -8.97
N ILE A 100 0.02 -2.30 -8.27
CA ILE A 100 -0.65 -3.49 -7.72
C ILE A 100 -0.47 -3.66 -6.21
N HIS A 101 0.40 -2.86 -5.57
CA HIS A 101 0.82 -3.08 -4.19
C HIS A 101 -0.25 -2.65 -3.18
N PRO A 102 -0.51 -3.42 -2.11
CA PRO A 102 -1.31 -2.97 -0.98
C PRO A 102 -0.50 -1.97 -0.14
N ALA A 103 -1.20 -1.15 0.65
CA ALA A 103 -0.55 -0.21 1.56
C ALA A 103 -0.29 -0.80 2.96
N SER A 104 -0.91 -1.91 3.28
CA SER A 104 -0.78 -2.63 4.56
C SER A 104 -1.23 -4.08 4.38
N ILE A 105 -1.01 -4.92 5.41
CA ILE A 105 -1.53 -6.29 5.44
C ILE A 105 -2.93 -6.34 6.09
N LYS A 106 -3.13 -5.62 7.19
CA LYS A 106 -4.34 -5.75 8.03
C LYS A 106 -5.01 -4.41 8.39
N SER A 107 -4.50 -3.29 7.88
CA SER A 107 -5.00 -1.96 8.20
C SER A 107 -5.69 -1.33 6.97
N SER A 108 -5.84 0.00 6.94
CA SER A 108 -6.43 0.71 5.80
C SER A 108 -5.66 0.43 4.50
N TYR A 109 -6.37 0.39 3.39
CA TYR A 109 -5.80 0.15 2.05
C TYR A 109 -5.06 -1.19 1.91
N ASN A 110 -5.53 -2.24 2.59
CA ASN A 110 -4.96 -3.61 2.58
C ASN A 110 -5.36 -4.43 1.35
N TYR A 111 -5.61 -3.80 0.24
CA TYR A 111 -6.05 -4.39 -1.01
C TYR A 111 -5.13 -4.01 -2.18
N ARG A 112 -5.22 -4.74 -3.28
CA ARG A 112 -4.47 -4.50 -4.51
C ARG A 112 -4.64 -3.06 -4.98
N SER A 113 -3.54 -2.39 -5.33
CA SER A 113 -3.46 -0.96 -5.67
C SER A 113 -3.75 0.00 -4.51
N GLY A 114 -3.90 -0.50 -3.28
CA GLY A 114 -4.17 0.30 -2.10
C GLY A 114 -3.05 1.30 -1.76
N PHE A 115 -1.79 0.94 -1.99
CA PHE A 115 -0.67 1.87 -1.83
C PHE A 115 -0.81 3.11 -2.73
N LEU A 116 -1.08 2.90 -4.01
CA LEU A 116 -1.24 3.99 -4.97
C LEU A 116 -2.46 4.87 -4.61
N GLU A 117 -3.56 4.25 -4.24
CA GLU A 117 -4.76 4.97 -3.83
C GLU A 117 -4.52 5.81 -2.57
N GLN A 118 -3.84 5.25 -1.55
CA GLN A 118 -3.51 5.96 -0.32
C GLN A 118 -2.62 7.17 -0.59
N VAL A 119 -1.54 6.99 -1.33
CA VAL A 119 -0.58 8.07 -1.61
C VAL A 119 -1.23 9.17 -2.46
N LEU A 120 -2.00 8.82 -3.48
CA LEU A 120 -2.73 9.78 -4.30
C LEU A 120 -3.72 10.59 -3.45
N THR A 121 -4.50 9.92 -2.60
CA THR A 121 -5.46 10.58 -1.70
C THR A 121 -4.76 11.55 -0.75
N MET A 122 -3.67 11.12 -0.10
CA MET A 122 -2.89 12.00 0.77
C MET A 122 -2.31 13.20 0.02
N ALA A 123 -1.80 13.02 -1.19
CA ALA A 123 -1.28 14.11 -2.01
C ALA A 123 -2.38 15.11 -2.42
N GLN A 124 -3.58 14.63 -2.74
CA GLN A 124 -4.73 15.48 -3.03
C GLN A 124 -5.18 16.27 -1.78
N ILE A 125 -5.22 15.63 -0.60
CA ILE A 125 -5.53 16.28 0.68
C ILE A 125 -4.46 17.36 0.98
N ALA A 126 -3.18 17.02 0.86
CA ALA A 126 -2.07 17.94 1.07
C ALA A 126 -2.20 19.20 0.21
N LYS A 127 -2.50 19.04 -1.08
CA LYS A 127 -2.74 20.19 -1.99
C LYS A 127 -3.87 21.10 -1.53
N LYS A 128 -4.89 20.56 -0.87
CA LYS A 128 -6.03 21.33 -0.35
C LYS A 128 -5.70 22.01 0.98
N LEU A 129 -4.91 21.39 1.84
CA LEU A 129 -4.62 21.90 3.18
C LEU A 129 -3.47 22.92 3.21
N VAL A 130 -2.44 22.73 2.40
CA VAL A 130 -1.25 23.61 2.35
C VAL A 130 -1.58 25.11 2.28
N PRO A 131 -2.56 25.59 1.47
CA PRO A 131 -2.85 27.03 1.39
C PRO A 131 -3.31 27.68 2.70
N PHE A 132 -3.73 26.91 3.70
CA PHE A 132 -4.18 27.43 5.00
C PHE A 132 -3.05 27.67 5.99
N TYR A 133 -1.84 27.19 5.70
CA TYR A 133 -0.71 27.20 6.62
C TYR A 133 0.55 27.82 6.01
N LYS A 134 1.41 28.43 6.85
CA LYS A 134 2.74 28.89 6.44
C LYS A 134 3.74 27.73 6.45
N VAL A 135 3.71 26.91 5.39
CA VAL A 135 4.56 25.73 5.22
C VAL A 135 5.13 25.68 3.81
N ASP A 136 6.25 24.99 3.65
CA ASP A 136 6.78 24.67 2.33
C ASP A 136 5.87 23.62 1.64
N ARG A 137 5.12 24.09 0.64
CA ARG A 137 4.21 23.25 -0.14
C ARG A 137 4.90 22.03 -0.72
N GLU A 138 6.08 22.21 -1.26
CA GLU A 138 6.77 21.13 -1.98
C GLU A 138 7.34 20.09 -1.02
N LEU A 139 7.79 20.53 0.16
CA LEU A 139 8.23 19.63 1.21
C LEU A 139 7.08 18.80 1.78
N VAL A 140 5.87 19.39 1.96
CA VAL A 140 4.67 18.64 2.39
C VAL A 140 4.27 17.61 1.33
N ILE A 141 4.18 18.00 0.05
CA ILE A 141 3.84 17.09 -1.05
C ILE A 141 4.88 15.95 -1.13
N ALA A 142 6.17 16.27 -1.08
CA ALA A 142 7.22 15.25 -1.07
C ALA A 142 7.11 14.32 0.13
N GLY A 143 6.81 14.87 1.31
CA GLY A 143 6.61 14.11 2.53
C GLY A 143 5.51 13.04 2.35
N VAL A 144 4.31 13.42 1.96
CA VAL A 144 3.20 12.47 1.78
C VAL A 144 3.46 11.44 0.69
N LEU A 145 4.29 11.76 -0.32
CA LEU A 145 4.72 10.82 -1.34
C LEU A 145 5.75 9.80 -0.82
N LEU A 146 6.60 10.17 0.14
CA LEU A 146 7.74 9.37 0.55
C LEU A 146 7.51 8.56 1.83
N ILE A 147 6.65 9.02 2.76
CA ILE A 147 6.48 8.38 4.06
C ILE A 147 6.09 6.91 4.00
N LYS A 148 5.36 6.47 2.97
CA LYS A 148 4.92 5.08 2.80
C LYS A 148 5.71 4.27 1.78
N ILE A 149 6.74 4.84 1.14
CA ILE A 149 7.45 4.17 0.04
C ILE A 149 8.15 2.87 0.48
N GLY A 150 8.49 2.74 1.75
CA GLY A 150 9.11 1.55 2.33
C GLY A 150 8.23 0.30 2.26
N VAL A 151 6.91 0.48 2.25
CA VAL A 151 5.93 -0.61 2.14
C VAL A 151 6.18 -1.47 0.90
N LEU A 152 6.65 -0.86 -0.19
CA LEU A 152 6.98 -1.59 -1.41
C LEU A 152 8.05 -2.68 -1.23
N LYS A 153 8.89 -2.59 -0.20
CA LYS A 153 9.90 -3.60 0.15
C LYS A 153 9.65 -4.27 1.49
N GLU A 154 8.78 -3.69 2.33
CA GLU A 154 8.34 -4.28 3.59
C GLU A 154 7.44 -5.48 3.36
N ILE A 155 6.50 -5.36 2.40
CA ILE A 155 5.49 -6.36 2.11
C ILE A 155 5.82 -7.06 0.79
N ASN A 156 5.77 -8.40 0.79
CA ASN A 156 5.69 -9.19 -0.42
C ASN A 156 4.24 -9.18 -0.90
N SER A 157 4.00 -8.64 -2.08
CA SER A 157 2.67 -8.52 -2.67
C SER A 157 2.50 -9.52 -3.80
N GLY A 158 1.76 -10.57 -3.54
CA GLY A 158 1.26 -11.52 -4.51
C GLY A 158 -0.26 -11.62 -4.39
N TYR A 159 -0.82 -12.81 -4.57
CA TYR A 159 -2.21 -13.11 -4.20
C TYR A 159 -2.35 -13.24 -2.67
N ILE A 160 -1.30 -13.73 -2.00
CA ILE A 160 -1.17 -13.68 -0.53
C ILE A 160 -0.11 -12.62 -0.19
N THR A 161 -0.42 -11.77 0.79
CA THR A 161 0.49 -10.75 1.28
C THR A 161 1.11 -11.17 2.61
N ASP A 162 2.44 -11.08 2.74
CA ASP A 162 3.16 -11.27 4.00
C ASP A 162 4.33 -10.29 4.10
N TYR A 163 4.85 -10.11 5.30
CA TYR A 163 6.05 -9.32 5.50
C TYR A 163 7.28 -9.99 4.91
N SER A 164 8.09 -9.23 4.19
CA SER A 164 9.44 -9.67 3.83
C SER A 164 10.32 -9.85 5.07
N LYS A 165 11.42 -10.59 4.97
CA LYS A 165 12.40 -10.69 6.08
C LYS A 165 12.89 -9.29 6.51
N LYS A 166 13.17 -8.40 5.54
CA LYS A 166 13.58 -7.02 5.81
C LYS A 166 12.45 -6.22 6.49
N GLY A 167 11.20 -6.44 6.07
CA GLY A 167 10.02 -5.83 6.68
C GLY A 167 9.83 -6.21 8.14
N LYS A 168 9.94 -7.51 8.46
CA LYS A 168 9.81 -8.01 9.85
C LYS A 168 10.90 -7.48 10.79
N LEU A 169 12.10 -7.23 10.29
CA LEU A 169 13.26 -6.81 11.11
C LEU A 169 13.42 -5.30 11.21
N LEU A 170 13.16 -4.54 10.15
CA LEU A 170 13.48 -3.12 10.08
C LEU A 170 12.23 -2.22 10.07
N GLY A 171 11.11 -2.73 9.60
CA GLY A 171 9.90 -1.94 9.40
C GLY A 171 9.98 -0.95 8.24
N GLN A 172 8.82 -0.43 7.86
CA GLN A 172 8.68 0.37 6.64
C GLN A 172 9.42 1.73 6.69
N SER A 173 9.47 2.41 7.85
CA SER A 173 10.10 3.73 7.95
C SER A 173 11.61 3.70 7.70
N VAL A 174 12.31 2.70 8.27
CA VAL A 174 13.75 2.49 8.01
C VAL A 174 13.98 2.13 6.55
N ILE A 175 13.16 1.25 5.98
CA ILE A 175 13.25 0.87 4.58
C ILE A 175 12.99 2.08 3.66
N ALA A 176 12.01 2.93 3.98
CA ALA A 176 11.73 4.16 3.23
C ALA A 176 12.91 5.14 3.25
N ARG A 177 13.53 5.31 4.43
CA ARG A 177 14.75 6.12 4.58
C ARG A 177 15.92 5.57 3.74
N ASP A 178 16.11 4.26 3.69
CA ASP A 178 17.12 3.63 2.84
C ASP A 178 16.85 3.92 1.35
N ILE A 179 15.59 3.77 0.90
CA ILE A 179 15.18 4.09 -0.48
C ILE A 179 15.46 5.55 -0.81
N LEU A 180 15.12 6.46 0.09
CA LEU A 180 15.41 7.90 -0.04
C LEU A 180 16.91 8.14 -0.21
N ASN A 181 17.74 7.56 0.67
CA ASN A 181 19.18 7.73 0.65
C ASN A 181 19.82 7.21 -0.63
N ASP A 182 19.39 6.04 -1.11
CA ASP A 182 19.90 5.46 -2.35
C ASP A 182 19.48 6.26 -3.59
N ALA A 183 18.29 6.84 -3.58
CA ALA A 183 17.84 7.72 -4.64
C ALA A 183 18.55 9.09 -4.61
N ALA A 184 18.77 9.67 -3.42
CA ALA A 184 19.47 10.94 -3.26
C ALA A 184 20.91 10.89 -3.78
N LYS A 185 21.62 9.76 -3.59
CA LYS A 185 22.97 9.55 -4.16
C LYS A 185 23.01 9.63 -5.70
N LYS A 186 21.87 9.32 -6.36
CA LYS A 186 21.75 9.34 -7.83
C LYS A 186 21.35 10.73 -8.37
N VAL A 187 20.94 11.65 -7.50
CA VAL A 187 20.64 13.04 -7.87
C VAL A 187 21.85 13.90 -7.58
N ARG A 188 22.47 14.46 -8.64
CA ARG A 188 23.69 15.28 -8.52
C ARG A 188 23.42 16.47 -7.60
N ASN A 189 24.30 16.68 -6.61
CA ASN A 189 24.27 17.80 -5.66
C ASN A 189 22.95 17.90 -4.87
N PHE A 190 22.33 16.76 -4.50
CA PHE A 190 21.12 16.79 -3.68
C PHE A 190 21.40 17.51 -2.34
N PRO A 191 20.62 18.55 -1.97
CA PRO A 191 20.90 19.35 -0.78
C PRO A 191 20.81 18.54 0.51
N THR A 192 21.86 18.61 1.35
CA THR A 192 21.93 17.84 2.60
C THR A 192 20.81 18.19 3.56
N ASP A 193 20.50 19.48 3.75
CA ASP A 193 19.45 19.93 4.65
C ASP A 193 18.05 19.45 4.20
N LEU A 194 17.78 19.47 2.90
CA LEU A 194 16.55 18.92 2.34
C LEU A 194 16.45 17.42 2.59
N LYS A 195 17.56 16.69 2.41
CA LYS A 195 17.61 15.25 2.69
C LYS A 195 17.28 14.95 4.15
N ILE A 196 17.90 15.69 5.10
CA ILE A 196 17.63 15.52 6.53
C ILE A 196 16.17 15.79 6.86
N LYS A 197 15.56 16.83 6.29
CA LYS A 197 14.12 17.10 6.47
C LYS A 197 13.25 15.96 5.95
N LEU A 198 13.55 15.42 4.78
CA LEU A 198 12.82 14.27 4.20
C LEU A 198 12.99 12.99 5.05
N GLU A 199 14.20 12.72 5.55
CA GLU A 199 14.43 11.60 6.48
C GLU A 199 13.61 11.77 7.76
N HIS A 200 13.56 12.98 8.31
CA HIS A 200 12.76 13.29 9.49
C HIS A 200 11.25 13.06 9.23
N LEU A 201 10.72 13.51 8.09
CA LEU A 201 9.34 13.25 7.68
C LEU A 201 9.04 11.75 7.69
N ILE A 202 9.92 10.93 7.11
CA ILE A 202 9.77 9.48 7.02
C ILE A 202 9.84 8.82 8.40
N LEU A 203 10.68 9.30 9.31
CA LEU A 203 10.86 8.67 10.61
C LEU A 203 9.83 9.11 11.65
N SER A 204 9.19 10.28 11.47
CA SER A 204 8.31 10.88 12.47
C SER A 204 6.81 10.73 12.20
N TYR A 205 6.39 10.36 10.98
CA TYR A 205 4.97 10.46 10.55
C TYR A 205 4.01 9.53 11.31
N GLU A 206 4.45 8.37 11.80
CA GLU A 206 3.61 7.43 12.55
C GLU A 206 3.60 7.69 14.06
N ASN A 207 4.59 8.40 14.56
CA ASN A 207 4.77 8.54 16.00
C ASN A 207 3.67 9.39 16.65
N ASN A 208 3.03 8.84 17.65
CA ASN A 208 2.16 9.60 18.54
C ASN A 208 3.03 10.49 19.45
N PHE A 209 2.51 11.65 19.89
CA PHE A 209 3.20 12.60 20.79
C PHE A 209 3.39 12.05 22.21
N GLN A 210 3.47 10.73 22.40
CA GLN A 210 3.72 10.10 23.68
C GLN A 210 5.17 10.39 24.16
N PRO A 211 5.41 10.51 25.48
CA PRO A 211 6.68 10.97 26.05
C PRO A 211 7.92 10.18 25.57
N ASN A 212 7.78 8.90 25.28
CA ASN A 212 8.89 7.99 25.00
C ASN A 212 9.06 7.61 23.51
N THR A 213 8.47 8.35 22.57
CA THR A 213 8.66 8.09 21.13
C THR A 213 9.93 8.75 20.60
N SER A 214 10.74 7.99 19.85
CA SER A 214 12.09 8.40 19.43
C SER A 214 12.12 9.56 18.43
N TYR A 215 11.11 9.67 17.54
CA TYR A 215 11.08 10.71 16.50
C TYR A 215 9.69 11.35 16.47
N LYS A 216 9.59 12.60 16.89
CA LYS A 216 8.35 13.39 16.84
C LYS A 216 8.42 14.39 15.69
N PRO A 217 7.30 14.74 15.02
CA PRO A 217 7.29 15.82 14.07
C PRO A 217 7.81 17.12 14.72
N SER A 218 8.95 17.62 14.24
CA SER A 218 9.68 18.74 14.91
C SER A 218 9.66 20.03 14.11
N PHE A 219 8.89 20.10 13.02
CA PHE A 219 8.65 21.32 12.24
C PHE A 219 7.25 21.25 11.56
N PRO A 220 6.69 22.42 11.14
CA PRO A 220 5.28 22.49 10.71
C PRO A 220 4.91 21.53 9.58
N GLU A 221 5.78 21.34 8.58
CA GLU A 221 5.53 20.43 7.47
C GLU A 221 5.47 18.97 7.94
N ALA A 222 6.34 18.59 8.91
CA ALA A 222 6.33 17.24 9.46
C ALA A 222 5.03 16.96 10.24
N LEU A 223 4.57 17.95 11.01
CA LEU A 223 3.32 17.87 11.73
C LEU A 223 2.12 17.76 10.77
N LEU A 224 2.10 18.56 9.71
CA LEU A 224 1.03 18.52 8.71
C LEU A 224 1.00 17.16 7.99
N VAL A 225 2.14 16.63 7.57
CA VAL A 225 2.26 15.29 6.95
C VAL A 225 1.77 14.20 7.90
N HIS A 226 2.13 14.26 9.19
CA HIS A 226 1.64 13.34 10.22
C HIS A 226 0.11 13.34 10.29
N TYR A 227 -0.52 14.53 10.41
CA TYR A 227 -1.98 14.61 10.51
C TYR A 227 -2.70 14.22 9.22
N ILE A 228 -2.16 14.54 8.05
CA ILE A 228 -2.70 14.07 6.77
C ILE A 228 -2.71 12.53 6.73
N TYR A 229 -1.61 11.89 7.12
CA TYR A 229 -1.53 10.44 7.18
C TYR A 229 -2.52 9.85 8.18
N LYS A 230 -2.54 10.34 9.43
CA LYS A 230 -3.42 9.84 10.49
C LYS A 230 -4.90 10.00 10.12
N MET A 231 -5.29 11.18 9.66
CA MET A 231 -6.67 11.45 9.22
C MET A 231 -7.08 10.50 8.10
N ASN A 232 -6.29 10.43 7.03
CA ASN A 232 -6.60 9.59 5.88
C ASN A 232 -6.68 8.10 6.25
N SER A 233 -5.74 7.60 7.05
CA SER A 233 -5.69 6.19 7.44
C SER A 233 -6.82 5.82 8.40
N ASN A 234 -7.13 6.67 9.38
CA ASN A 234 -8.16 6.38 10.39
C ASN A 234 -9.56 6.46 9.79
N ILE A 235 -9.84 7.48 8.97
CA ILE A 235 -11.16 7.58 8.29
C ILE A 235 -11.36 6.37 7.38
N ARG A 236 -10.38 6.02 6.55
CA ARG A 236 -10.50 4.83 5.69
C ARG A 236 -10.67 3.54 6.47
N LEU A 237 -10.00 3.41 7.63
CA LEU A 237 -10.16 2.24 8.48
C LEU A 237 -11.56 2.17 9.11
N MET A 238 -12.13 3.30 9.54
CA MET A 238 -13.52 3.36 10.00
C MET A 238 -14.51 2.96 8.90
N GLU A 239 -14.34 3.49 7.69
CA GLU A 239 -15.15 3.12 6.52
C GLU A 239 -15.09 1.62 6.24
N THR A 240 -13.89 1.01 6.35
CA THR A 240 -13.70 -0.43 6.17
C THR A 240 -14.40 -1.23 7.26
N ILE A 241 -14.24 -0.85 8.52
CA ILE A 241 -14.90 -1.53 9.65
C ILE A 241 -16.42 -1.48 9.51
N ILE A 242 -16.98 -0.34 9.11
CA ILE A 242 -18.42 -0.22 8.87
C ILE A 242 -18.87 -1.11 7.71
N ALA A 243 -18.09 -1.16 6.63
CA ALA A 243 -18.44 -1.95 5.44
C ALA A 243 -18.34 -3.46 5.66
N ASP A 244 -17.41 -3.89 6.52
CA ASP A 244 -17.16 -5.30 6.83
C ASP A 244 -18.08 -5.83 7.96
N ASP A 245 -18.76 -4.95 8.69
CA ASP A 245 -19.69 -5.32 9.76
C ASP A 245 -21.02 -5.79 9.14
N GLY A 246 -21.27 -7.09 9.25
CA GLY A 246 -22.47 -7.75 8.68
C GLY A 246 -23.71 -7.68 9.57
N ASP A 247 -23.64 -7.11 10.77
CA ASP A 247 -24.77 -7.00 11.67
C ASP A 247 -25.75 -5.90 11.22
N GLU A 248 -27.05 -6.07 11.51
CA GLU A 248 -28.08 -5.05 11.25
C GLU A 248 -28.16 -3.95 12.32
N ASN A 249 -27.32 -4.02 13.36
CA ASN A 249 -27.30 -3.04 14.44
C ASN A 249 -26.83 -1.66 13.95
N GLU A 250 -27.31 -0.60 14.61
CA GLU A 250 -26.93 0.79 14.33
C GLU A 250 -25.43 1.06 14.57
N PHE A 251 -24.80 0.30 15.47
CA PHE A 251 -23.38 0.41 15.82
C PHE A 251 -22.64 -0.90 15.54
N THR A 252 -21.36 -0.79 15.18
CA THR A 252 -20.46 -1.95 15.07
C THR A 252 -20.11 -2.54 16.43
N GLY A 253 -19.64 -3.79 16.46
CA GLY A 253 -19.10 -4.41 17.67
C GLY A 253 -17.84 -3.69 18.21
N LEU A 254 -17.51 -3.96 19.49
CA LEU A 254 -16.32 -3.42 20.19
C LEU A 254 -14.99 -4.00 19.68
N HIS A 255 -15.02 -5.16 19.03
CA HIS A 255 -13.83 -5.89 18.57
C HIS A 255 -13.29 -5.32 17.25
N ASN A 256 -13.01 -4.02 17.22
CA ASN A 256 -12.40 -3.33 16.10
C ASN A 256 -11.12 -2.61 16.52
N HIS A 257 -10.39 -2.05 15.56
CA HIS A 257 -9.13 -1.35 15.79
C HIS A 257 -9.24 -0.19 16.79
N PHE A 258 -10.36 0.50 16.82
CA PHE A 258 -10.60 1.66 17.71
C PHE A 258 -11.09 1.25 19.11
N ARG A 259 -11.47 -0.01 19.29
CA ARG A 259 -12.02 -0.56 20.55
C ARG A 259 -13.24 0.22 21.07
N LEU A 260 -14.07 0.71 20.16
CA LEU A 260 -15.32 1.42 20.44
C LEU A 260 -16.39 1.06 19.41
N PRO A 261 -17.69 1.17 19.76
CA PRO A 261 -18.77 1.04 18.79
C PRO A 261 -18.71 2.21 17.80
N ILE A 262 -18.78 1.90 16.51
CA ILE A 262 -18.80 2.92 15.44
C ILE A 262 -20.21 2.97 14.87
N LEU A 263 -20.81 4.17 14.82
CA LEU A 263 -22.10 4.41 14.20
C LEU A 263 -22.03 4.11 12.71
N LYS A 264 -22.91 3.25 12.23
CA LYS A 264 -23.08 2.96 10.80
C LYS A 264 -23.96 4.05 10.18
N VAL A 265 -23.37 4.84 9.29
CA VAL A 265 -24.03 5.97 8.62
C VAL A 265 -24.47 5.57 7.23
#